data_ebad1ec6e5f38028a1beaa7fefa125f9
#
_entry.id   ebad1ec6e5f38028a1beaa7fefa125f9
#
_cell.length_a   1.000
_cell.length_b   1.000
_cell.length_c   1.000
_cell.angle_alpha   90.00
_cell.angle_beta   90.00
_cell.angle_gamma   90.00
#
_symmetry.space_group_name_H-M   'P 1'
#
loop_
_entity.id
_entity.type
_entity.pdbx_description
1 polymer ?
#
loop_
_entity_poly.entity_id
_entity_poly.type
_entity_poly.pdbx_seq_one_letter_code
_entity_poly.pdbx_strand_id
1 'polypeptide(L)'
;GSIEVYTKGRTFVHVDIEPTQIGRVFSPDFGIVSDAKAALQQFIAVARDLKAKGKLKDRGEWVEQCRERKRTMLRKTNYEAVPMKPQRVYQCMNNNFPRDTTYVTTIGLSQIAGAQFLHVFGPRQWINCGQAGPLGWTIPAALGVRAADPSRTIVALSGDYDFQFMIEELAVGAQFKLPYIHMVVNNSYLGLIRQSQRGFNMDYCVQLGFDNINAPQVEGYGVDHKTVVEGLGCKAIRVHKQEEIAPAIKQAEAWMAEFKVPVVVEIIL
;
A
#
# COMPACT_ATOMS: atom_id res chain seq x y z
N GLY A 1 -5.24 -15.79 13.76
CA GLY A 1 -5.14 -17.25 13.77
C GLY A 1 -5.00 -17.80 15.18
N SER A 2 -5.15 -19.11 15.37
CA SER A 2 -4.97 -19.76 16.68
C SER A 2 -3.51 -19.73 17.09
N ILE A 3 -3.22 -19.31 18.32
CA ILE A 3 -1.86 -19.32 18.91
C ILE A 3 -1.32 -20.76 18.92
N GLU A 4 -2.12 -21.73 19.32
CA GLU A 4 -1.74 -23.13 19.36
C GLU A 4 -1.27 -23.67 18.02
N VAL A 5 -1.99 -23.35 16.93
CA VAL A 5 -1.59 -23.75 15.57
C VAL A 5 -0.33 -23.02 15.14
N TYR A 6 -0.20 -21.74 15.50
CA TYR A 6 0.95 -20.93 15.13
C TYR A 6 2.24 -21.38 15.83
N THR A 7 2.17 -21.75 17.10
CA THR A 7 3.36 -22.12 17.91
C THR A 7 3.80 -23.56 17.74
N LYS A 8 2.92 -24.44 17.30
CA LYS A 8 3.18 -25.89 17.21
C LYS A 8 4.44 -26.23 16.41
N GLY A 9 5.40 -26.89 17.05
CA GLY A 9 6.63 -27.40 16.43
C GLY A 9 7.61 -26.32 15.97
N ARG A 10 7.54 -25.12 16.54
CA ARG A 10 8.45 -24.00 16.24
C ARG A 10 9.18 -23.53 17.48
N THR A 11 10.38 -23.03 17.27
CA THR A 11 11.17 -22.33 18.29
C THR A 11 11.06 -20.82 18.04
N PHE A 12 10.77 -20.07 19.09
CA PHE A 12 10.59 -18.62 19.00
C PHE A 12 11.69 -17.87 19.75
N VAL A 13 12.28 -16.93 19.04
CA VAL A 13 13.14 -15.89 19.62
C VAL A 13 12.38 -14.58 19.52
N HIS A 14 12.04 -13.99 20.66
CA HIS A 14 11.34 -12.71 20.74
C HIS A 14 12.30 -11.62 21.12
N VAL A 15 12.50 -10.66 20.23
CA VAL A 15 13.34 -9.48 20.45
C VAL A 15 12.45 -8.26 20.48
N ASP A 16 12.48 -7.52 21.55
CA ASP A 16 11.76 -6.26 21.68
C ASP A 16 12.56 -5.31 22.59
N ILE A 17 12.45 -4.01 22.31
CA ILE A 17 13.09 -2.98 23.13
C ILE A 17 12.32 -2.76 24.44
N GLU A 18 11.02 -3.04 24.44
CA GLU A 18 10.12 -2.91 25.59
C GLU A 18 10.00 -4.25 26.32
N PRO A 19 10.53 -4.37 27.58
CA PRO A 19 10.54 -5.64 28.31
C PRO A 19 9.15 -6.28 28.49
N THR A 20 8.12 -5.44 28.63
CA THR A 20 6.74 -5.90 28.86
C THR A 20 6.08 -6.53 27.63
N GLN A 21 6.66 -6.36 26.45
CA GLN A 21 6.20 -7.01 25.23
C GLN A 21 6.68 -8.46 25.12
N ILE A 22 7.81 -8.80 25.78
CA ILE A 22 8.36 -10.16 25.72
C ILE A 22 7.35 -11.14 26.32
N GLY A 23 6.86 -12.06 25.50
CA GLY A 23 5.91 -13.08 25.92
C GLY A 23 4.46 -12.60 26.12
N ARG A 24 4.12 -11.38 25.75
CA ARG A 24 2.78 -10.82 25.97
C ARG A 24 1.65 -11.64 25.31
N VAL A 25 1.89 -12.25 24.18
CA VAL A 25 0.88 -13.05 23.45
C VAL A 25 1.06 -14.54 23.72
N PHE A 26 2.28 -15.03 23.68
CA PHE A 26 2.68 -16.38 24.02
C PHE A 26 4.14 -16.40 24.47
N SER A 27 4.51 -17.33 25.35
CA SER A 27 5.88 -17.45 25.86
C SER A 27 6.84 -17.85 24.73
N PRO A 28 7.90 -17.07 24.47
CA PRO A 28 8.95 -17.48 23.55
C PRO A 28 9.92 -18.47 24.22
N ASP A 29 10.65 -19.23 23.41
CA ASP A 29 11.75 -20.06 23.92
C ASP A 29 12.92 -19.19 24.40
N PHE A 30 13.17 -18.07 23.73
CA PHE A 30 14.19 -17.08 24.07
C PHE A 30 13.62 -15.67 23.99
N GLY A 31 13.68 -14.93 25.09
CA GLY A 31 13.32 -13.51 25.15
C GLY A 31 14.58 -12.64 25.24
N ILE A 32 14.69 -11.63 24.39
CA ILE A 32 15.84 -10.71 24.33
C ILE A 32 15.33 -9.28 24.38
N VAL A 33 15.63 -8.56 25.43
CA VAL A 33 15.35 -7.12 25.53
C VAL A 33 16.48 -6.35 24.86
N SER A 34 16.22 -5.81 23.67
CA SER A 34 17.25 -5.12 22.90
C SER A 34 16.62 -4.27 21.79
N ASP A 35 17.34 -3.23 21.35
CA ASP A 35 17.12 -2.59 20.05
C ASP A 35 17.28 -3.62 18.92
N ALA A 36 16.36 -3.61 17.95
CA ALA A 36 16.34 -4.60 16.87
C ALA A 36 17.62 -4.58 16.01
N LYS A 37 18.21 -3.39 15.75
CA LYS A 37 19.45 -3.27 14.98
C LYS A 37 20.62 -3.87 15.74
N ALA A 38 20.71 -3.59 17.04
CA ALA A 38 21.76 -4.13 17.91
C ALA A 38 21.70 -5.66 17.97
N ALA A 39 20.50 -6.23 18.18
CA ALA A 39 20.29 -7.67 18.18
C ALA A 39 20.65 -8.32 16.84
N LEU A 40 20.20 -7.73 15.71
CA LEU A 40 20.53 -8.23 14.37
C LEU A 40 22.02 -8.18 14.08
N GLN A 41 22.74 -7.15 14.52
CA GLN A 41 24.20 -7.09 14.39
C GLN A 41 24.89 -8.25 15.12
N GLN A 42 24.45 -8.58 16.33
CA GLN A 42 24.97 -9.71 17.09
C GLN A 42 24.63 -11.05 16.41
N PHE A 43 23.39 -11.21 15.94
CA PHE A 43 23.01 -12.43 15.21
C PHE A 43 23.86 -12.64 13.96
N ILE A 44 24.16 -11.57 13.20
CA ILE A 44 25.01 -11.60 12.01
C ILE A 44 26.44 -12.01 12.41
N ALA A 45 27.00 -11.44 13.47
CA ALA A 45 28.34 -11.77 13.94
C ALA A 45 28.45 -13.25 14.32
N VAL A 46 27.51 -13.75 15.13
CA VAL A 46 27.46 -15.17 15.53
C VAL A 46 27.23 -16.09 14.32
N ALA A 47 26.36 -15.72 13.39
CA ALA A 47 26.10 -16.52 12.19
C ALA A 47 27.37 -16.62 11.31
N ARG A 48 28.14 -15.54 11.18
CA ARG A 48 29.42 -15.56 10.45
C ARG A 48 30.46 -16.48 11.11
N ASP A 49 30.58 -16.43 12.43
CA ASP A 49 31.46 -17.32 13.19
C ASP A 49 31.06 -18.80 13.04
N LEU A 50 29.75 -19.10 13.20
CA LEU A 50 29.24 -20.46 13.00
C LEU A 50 29.42 -20.96 11.57
N LYS A 51 29.32 -20.09 10.57
CA LYS A 51 29.59 -20.41 9.18
C LYS A 51 31.04 -20.76 8.97
N ALA A 52 31.97 -19.94 9.51
CA ALA A 52 33.41 -20.19 9.43
C ALA A 52 33.81 -21.51 10.09
N LYS A 53 33.11 -21.91 11.15
CA LYS A 53 33.29 -23.19 11.86
C LYS A 53 32.56 -24.38 11.21
N GLY A 54 31.91 -24.21 10.06
CA GLY A 54 31.16 -25.27 9.40
C GLY A 54 29.92 -25.78 10.19
N LYS A 55 29.43 -24.99 11.16
CA LYS A 55 28.31 -25.38 12.03
C LYS A 55 26.93 -24.97 11.52
N LEU A 56 26.84 -24.18 10.43
CA LEU A 56 25.56 -23.87 9.81
C LEU A 56 25.16 -24.95 8.82
N LYS A 57 23.91 -25.38 8.91
CA LYS A 57 23.33 -26.31 7.94
C LYS A 57 23.17 -25.59 6.59
N ASP A 58 23.40 -26.31 5.50
CA ASP A 58 23.00 -25.84 4.18
C ASP A 58 21.49 -25.67 4.11
N ARG A 59 21.06 -24.58 3.48
CA ARG A 59 19.67 -24.19 3.28
C ARG A 59 19.29 -24.10 1.79
N GLY A 60 20.16 -24.57 0.89
CA GLY A 60 19.96 -24.49 -0.55
C GLY A 60 18.64 -25.09 -0.99
N GLU A 61 18.35 -26.31 -0.54
CA GLU A 61 17.08 -26.98 -0.85
C GLU A 61 15.86 -26.20 -0.35
N TRP A 62 15.92 -25.66 0.86
CA TRP A 62 14.83 -24.82 1.40
C TRP A 62 14.62 -23.54 0.58
N VAL A 63 15.70 -22.91 0.15
CA VAL A 63 15.64 -21.70 -0.69
C VAL A 63 14.98 -22.03 -2.04
N GLU A 64 15.31 -23.17 -2.65
CA GLU A 64 14.68 -23.60 -3.90
C GLU A 64 13.18 -23.92 -3.70
N GLN A 65 12.81 -24.58 -2.63
CA GLN A 65 11.39 -24.77 -2.28
C GLN A 65 10.64 -23.45 -2.14
N CYS A 66 11.26 -22.44 -1.50
CA CYS A 66 10.66 -21.11 -1.37
C CYS A 66 10.51 -20.42 -2.74
N ARG A 67 11.51 -20.52 -3.62
CA ARG A 67 11.46 -19.97 -4.98
C ARG A 67 10.36 -20.62 -5.80
N GLU A 68 10.26 -21.95 -5.76
CA GLU A 68 9.22 -22.69 -6.47
C GLU A 68 7.82 -22.33 -5.95
N ARG A 69 7.62 -22.26 -4.64
CA ARG A 69 6.36 -21.80 -4.06
C ARG A 69 6.03 -20.37 -4.47
N LYS A 70 6.99 -19.47 -4.48
CA LYS A 70 6.78 -18.10 -4.96
C LYS A 70 6.32 -18.09 -6.42
N ARG A 71 6.88 -18.95 -7.28
CA ARG A 71 6.53 -19.06 -8.70
C ARG A 71 5.13 -19.68 -8.92
N THR A 72 4.81 -20.74 -8.18
CA THR A 72 3.58 -21.54 -8.40
C THR A 72 2.37 -21.00 -7.63
N MET A 73 2.60 -20.26 -6.52
CA MET A 73 1.55 -19.72 -5.66
C MET A 73 1.35 -18.22 -5.85
N LEU A 74 1.82 -17.65 -6.96
CA LEU A 74 1.55 -16.25 -7.30
C LEU A 74 0.06 -16.01 -7.41
N ARG A 75 -0.42 -14.94 -6.76
CA ARG A 75 -1.81 -14.52 -6.89
C ARG A 75 -2.07 -14.02 -8.30
N LYS A 76 -3.21 -14.43 -8.85
CA LYS A 76 -3.64 -13.94 -10.15
C LYS A 76 -3.89 -12.45 -10.11
N THR A 77 -3.32 -11.72 -11.08
CA THR A 77 -3.49 -10.26 -11.23
C THR A 77 -3.99 -9.85 -12.62
N ASN A 78 -3.79 -10.70 -13.63
CA ASN A 78 -4.17 -10.47 -15.03
C ASN A 78 -5.66 -10.75 -15.29
N TYR A 79 -6.55 -10.07 -14.59
CA TYR A 79 -7.98 -10.17 -14.84
C TYR A 79 -8.39 -9.26 -16.00
N GLU A 80 -9.28 -9.76 -16.85
CA GLU A 80 -9.94 -9.04 -17.95
C GLU A 80 -11.45 -9.01 -17.69
N ALA A 81 -11.85 -8.50 -16.55
CA ALA A 81 -13.23 -8.48 -16.11
C ALA A 81 -13.83 -7.07 -16.18
N VAL A 82 -15.13 -7.01 -16.47
CA VAL A 82 -15.94 -5.80 -16.36
C VAL A 82 -17.06 -6.10 -15.36
N PRO A 83 -17.20 -5.33 -14.28
CA PRO A 83 -16.33 -4.22 -13.86
C PRO A 83 -14.91 -4.66 -13.53
N MET A 84 -13.99 -3.71 -13.61
CA MET A 84 -12.55 -3.93 -13.42
C MET A 84 -12.22 -4.53 -12.05
N LYS A 85 -11.32 -5.52 -12.02
CA LYS A 85 -10.84 -6.09 -10.75
C LYS A 85 -9.65 -5.29 -10.21
N PRO A 86 -9.62 -4.98 -8.91
CA PRO A 86 -8.54 -4.17 -8.32
C PRO A 86 -7.15 -4.77 -8.51
N GLN A 87 -7.02 -6.09 -8.60
CA GLN A 87 -5.75 -6.77 -8.85
C GLN A 87 -5.09 -6.32 -10.15
N ARG A 88 -5.88 -5.98 -11.17
CA ARG A 88 -5.39 -5.47 -12.45
C ARG A 88 -4.72 -4.11 -12.30
N VAL A 89 -5.22 -3.26 -11.41
CA VAL A 89 -4.63 -1.97 -11.10
C VAL A 89 -3.20 -2.15 -10.60
N TYR A 90 -2.99 -3.00 -9.60
CA TYR A 90 -1.67 -3.25 -9.01
C TYR A 90 -0.70 -3.90 -10.01
N GLN A 91 -1.18 -4.76 -10.89
CA GLN A 91 -0.37 -5.30 -11.99
C GLN A 91 0.10 -4.17 -12.92
N CYS A 92 -0.79 -3.27 -13.30
CA CYS A 92 -0.42 -2.12 -14.13
C CYS A 92 0.57 -1.21 -13.41
N MET A 93 0.41 -0.96 -12.11
CA MET A 93 1.36 -0.19 -11.31
C MET A 93 2.76 -0.85 -11.31
N ASN A 94 2.86 -2.15 -11.05
CA ASN A 94 4.14 -2.87 -11.08
C ASN A 94 4.84 -2.82 -12.44
N ASN A 95 4.08 -2.78 -13.52
CA ASN A 95 4.61 -2.80 -14.88
C ASN A 95 5.03 -1.42 -15.41
N ASN A 96 4.50 -0.34 -14.81
CA ASN A 96 4.70 1.02 -15.33
C ASN A 96 5.53 1.90 -14.38
N PHE A 97 5.51 1.68 -13.07
CA PHE A 97 6.37 2.42 -12.15
C PHE A 97 7.76 1.78 -11.99
N PRO A 98 8.82 2.58 -11.83
CA PRO A 98 10.17 2.08 -11.64
C PRO A 98 10.35 1.31 -10.33
N ARG A 99 11.40 0.47 -10.25
CA ARG A 99 11.66 -0.42 -9.10
C ARG A 99 12.03 0.30 -7.81
N ASP A 100 12.43 1.55 -7.88
CA ASP A 100 12.77 2.41 -6.73
C ASP A 100 11.60 3.26 -6.24
N THR A 101 10.41 3.06 -6.79
CA THR A 101 9.19 3.75 -6.38
C THR A 101 8.92 3.58 -4.89
N THR A 102 8.60 4.69 -4.24
CA THR A 102 8.10 4.73 -2.87
C THR A 102 6.58 4.85 -2.87
N TYR A 103 5.93 3.84 -2.33
CA TYR A 103 4.49 3.82 -2.13
C TYR A 103 4.13 4.41 -0.76
N VAL A 104 3.17 5.34 -0.74
CA VAL A 104 2.65 5.96 0.49
C VAL A 104 1.17 5.62 0.60
N THR A 105 0.75 5.04 1.73
CA THR A 105 -0.62 4.56 1.91
C THR A 105 -0.98 4.47 3.39
N THR A 106 -2.27 4.47 3.72
CA THR A 106 -2.72 4.37 5.11
C THR A 106 -3.44 3.06 5.40
N ILE A 107 -4.73 2.96 5.11
CA ILE A 107 -5.60 1.84 5.48
C ILE A 107 -6.62 1.51 4.38
N GLY A 108 -7.37 0.43 4.58
CA GLY A 108 -8.45 -0.01 3.71
C GLY A 108 -8.05 -1.11 2.74
N LEU A 109 -8.98 -1.50 1.86
CA LEU A 109 -8.71 -2.56 0.88
C LEU A 109 -7.57 -2.21 -0.08
N SER A 110 -7.43 -0.93 -0.44
CA SER A 110 -6.34 -0.46 -1.31
C SER A 110 -4.96 -0.70 -0.68
N GLN A 111 -4.81 -0.38 0.61
CA GLN A 111 -3.57 -0.63 1.35
C GLN A 111 -3.28 -2.13 1.50
N ILE A 112 -4.29 -2.92 1.92
CA ILE A 112 -4.14 -4.37 2.10
C ILE A 112 -3.79 -5.05 0.77
N ALA A 113 -4.47 -4.67 -0.31
CA ALA A 113 -4.19 -5.19 -1.63
C ALA A 113 -2.83 -4.69 -2.17
N GLY A 114 -2.50 -3.42 -1.94
CA GLY A 114 -1.18 -2.88 -2.27
C GLY A 114 -0.05 -3.67 -1.60
N ALA A 115 -0.17 -3.95 -0.30
CA ALA A 115 0.80 -4.77 0.43
C ALA A 115 0.92 -6.22 -0.08
N GLN A 116 -0.14 -6.74 -0.71
CA GLN A 116 -0.14 -8.10 -1.27
C GLN A 116 0.37 -8.19 -2.70
N PHE A 117 0.16 -7.15 -3.51
CA PHE A 117 0.36 -7.19 -4.96
C PHE A 117 1.48 -6.28 -5.47
N LEU A 118 1.78 -5.16 -4.79
CA LEU A 118 2.87 -4.28 -5.20
C LEU A 118 4.23 -4.87 -4.85
N HIS A 119 5.21 -4.63 -5.71
CA HIS A 119 6.58 -5.08 -5.52
C HIS A 119 7.40 -3.99 -4.83
N VAL A 120 8.06 -4.36 -3.74
CA VAL A 120 8.95 -3.49 -2.96
C VAL A 120 10.33 -4.14 -2.92
N PHE A 121 11.37 -3.38 -3.27
CA PHE A 121 12.73 -3.92 -3.50
C PHE A 121 13.79 -3.31 -2.57
N GLY A 122 13.45 -2.25 -1.86
CA GLY A 122 14.39 -1.55 -1.00
C GLY A 122 13.74 -0.99 0.27
N PRO A 123 14.56 -0.55 1.23
CA PRO A 123 14.07 0.03 2.47
C PRO A 123 13.33 1.35 2.20
N ARG A 124 12.29 1.60 2.99
CA ARG A 124 11.46 2.83 2.90
C ARG A 124 10.76 3.04 1.54
N GLN A 125 10.60 2.00 0.75
CA GLN A 125 9.75 2.01 -0.46
C GLN A 125 8.27 1.76 -0.13
N TRP A 126 7.94 1.40 1.09
CA TRP A 126 6.59 1.27 1.60
C TRP A 126 6.47 2.10 2.88
N ILE A 127 5.74 3.20 2.79
CA ILE A 127 5.51 4.13 3.89
C ILE A 127 4.05 4.06 4.29
N ASN A 128 3.82 3.71 5.55
CA ASN A 128 2.50 3.48 6.10
C ASN A 128 2.42 4.07 7.52
N CYS A 129 1.24 4.50 7.92
CA CYS A 129 1.00 5.13 9.22
C CYS A 129 1.05 4.18 10.44
N GLY A 130 1.44 2.93 10.26
CA GLY A 130 1.54 1.94 11.33
C GLY A 130 0.19 1.41 11.80
N GLN A 131 0.02 1.24 13.10
CA GLN A 131 -1.14 0.54 13.68
C GLN A 131 -2.43 1.35 13.70
N ALA A 132 -2.34 2.67 13.82
CA ALA A 132 -3.52 3.54 13.97
C ALA A 132 -4.39 3.59 12.71
N GLY A 133 -3.78 3.59 11.53
CA GLY A 133 -4.46 3.55 10.24
C GLY A 133 -5.51 4.66 10.04
N PRO A 134 -5.21 5.95 10.31
CA PRO A 134 -6.21 7.01 10.15
C PRO A 134 -6.52 7.24 8.66
N LEU A 135 -7.77 7.47 8.33
CA LEU A 135 -8.17 7.98 7.01
C LEU A 135 -7.65 9.41 6.82
N GLY A 136 -7.33 9.76 5.57
CA GLY A 136 -6.80 11.09 5.22
C GLY A 136 -5.29 11.25 5.37
N TRP A 137 -4.60 10.30 5.97
CA TRP A 137 -3.16 10.38 6.20
C TRP A 137 -2.32 10.34 4.90
N THR A 138 -2.82 9.69 3.84
CA THR A 138 -2.05 9.41 2.62
C THR A 138 -1.59 10.68 1.90
N ILE A 139 -2.47 11.69 1.74
CA ILE A 139 -2.13 12.94 1.03
C ILE A 139 -1.05 13.73 1.76
N PRO A 140 -1.24 14.15 3.04
CA PRO A 140 -0.21 14.93 3.74
C PRO A 140 1.10 14.15 3.90
N ALA A 141 1.06 12.83 4.06
CA ALA A 141 2.27 12.01 4.12
C ALA A 141 3.04 11.99 2.80
N ALA A 142 2.35 11.87 1.65
CA ALA A 142 2.99 11.93 0.33
C ALA A 142 3.65 13.30 0.09
N LEU A 143 3.00 14.38 0.48
CA LEU A 143 3.57 15.74 0.45
C LEU A 143 4.82 15.84 1.33
N GLY A 144 4.76 15.29 2.56
CA GLY A 144 5.90 15.24 3.47
C GLY A 144 7.08 14.46 2.92
N VAL A 145 6.83 13.28 2.31
CA VAL A 145 7.89 12.49 1.66
C VAL A 145 8.50 13.26 0.48
N ARG A 146 7.68 13.94 -0.33
CA ARG A 146 8.18 14.77 -1.45
C ARG A 146 9.02 15.94 -0.96
N ALA A 147 8.60 16.62 0.11
CA ALA A 147 9.36 17.72 0.71
C ALA A 147 10.70 17.25 1.29
N ALA A 148 10.72 16.07 1.92
CA ALA A 148 11.92 15.52 2.53
C ALA A 148 12.92 14.97 1.51
N ASP A 149 12.44 14.41 0.40
CA ASP A 149 13.30 13.82 -0.65
C ASP A 149 12.73 14.13 -2.06
N PRO A 150 13.13 15.26 -2.64
CA PRO A 150 12.66 15.69 -3.97
C PRO A 150 13.09 14.77 -5.13
N SER A 151 14.07 13.91 -4.92
CA SER A 151 14.57 13.00 -5.97
C SER A 151 13.74 11.72 -6.11
N ARG A 152 12.96 11.38 -5.10
CA ARG A 152 12.25 10.11 -4.98
C ARG A 152 11.05 10.03 -5.93
N THR A 153 10.86 8.90 -6.58
CA THR A 153 9.58 8.59 -7.26
C THR A 153 8.55 8.21 -6.22
N ILE A 154 7.48 9.01 -6.09
CA ILE A 154 6.45 8.83 -5.07
C ILE A 154 5.12 8.54 -5.73
N VAL A 155 4.50 7.44 -5.30
CA VAL A 155 3.15 7.05 -5.67
C VAL A 155 2.33 6.88 -4.39
N ALA A 156 1.37 7.77 -4.16
CA ALA A 156 0.37 7.60 -3.13
C ALA A 156 -0.71 6.61 -3.60
N LEU A 157 -1.22 5.80 -2.68
CA LEU A 157 -2.24 4.80 -2.96
C LEU A 157 -3.33 4.86 -1.90
N SER A 158 -4.56 5.13 -2.30
CA SER A 158 -5.71 5.19 -1.39
C SER A 158 -6.98 4.61 -2.02
N GLY A 159 -7.97 4.34 -1.19
CA GLY A 159 -9.37 4.26 -1.62
C GLY A 159 -9.97 5.65 -1.73
N ASP A 160 -11.19 5.69 -2.25
CA ASP A 160 -11.98 6.92 -2.42
C ASP A 160 -12.20 7.67 -1.11
N TYR A 161 -12.54 6.98 -0.03
CA TYR A 161 -12.87 7.62 1.24
C TYR A 161 -11.63 8.12 2.00
N ASP A 162 -10.52 7.40 1.97
CA ASP A 162 -9.25 7.92 2.48
C ASP A 162 -8.83 9.19 1.74
N PHE A 163 -9.00 9.18 0.42
CA PHE A 163 -8.69 10.31 -0.43
C PHE A 163 -9.54 11.55 -0.11
N GLN A 164 -10.85 11.35 0.14
CA GLN A 164 -11.77 12.46 0.46
C GLN A 164 -11.48 13.13 1.79
N PHE A 165 -10.94 12.41 2.78
CA PHE A 165 -10.79 12.91 4.15
C PHE A 165 -9.89 14.13 4.30
N MET A 166 -8.88 14.28 3.43
CA MET A 166 -7.92 15.38 3.44
C MET A 166 -7.62 15.85 2.00
N ILE A 167 -8.64 15.83 1.15
CA ILE A 167 -8.49 16.18 -0.27
C ILE A 167 -8.01 17.63 -0.47
N GLU A 168 -8.37 18.52 0.45
CA GLU A 168 -7.97 19.93 0.46
C GLU A 168 -6.45 20.12 0.58
N GLU A 169 -5.73 19.19 1.17
CA GLU A 169 -4.27 19.24 1.29
C GLU A 169 -3.56 19.15 -0.08
N LEU A 170 -4.25 18.75 -1.13
CA LEU A 170 -3.74 18.83 -2.50
C LEU A 170 -3.39 20.28 -2.89
N ALA A 171 -4.11 21.27 -2.37
CA ALA A 171 -3.81 22.68 -2.60
C ALA A 171 -2.42 23.07 -2.05
N VAL A 172 -1.99 22.49 -0.93
CA VAL A 172 -0.62 22.65 -0.40
C VAL A 172 0.40 22.10 -1.41
N GLY A 173 0.10 20.94 -2.00
CA GLY A 173 0.93 20.35 -3.05
C GLY A 173 1.07 21.23 -4.30
N ALA A 174 -0.01 21.88 -4.72
CA ALA A 174 0.00 22.84 -5.82
C ALA A 174 0.77 24.13 -5.46
N GLN A 175 0.54 24.66 -4.27
CA GLN A 175 1.17 25.90 -3.77
C GLN A 175 2.68 25.76 -3.66
N PHE A 176 3.17 24.68 -3.07
CA PHE A 176 4.59 24.47 -2.78
C PHE A 176 5.32 23.65 -3.87
N LYS A 177 4.65 23.34 -4.99
CA LYS A 177 5.22 22.57 -6.08
C LYS A 177 5.80 21.23 -5.62
N LEU A 178 4.96 20.45 -4.95
CA LEU A 178 5.28 19.12 -4.42
C LEU A 178 4.66 18.00 -5.29
N PRO A 179 5.22 17.72 -6.48
CA PRO A 179 4.65 16.79 -7.43
C PRO A 179 4.77 15.32 -6.97
N TYR A 180 3.69 14.58 -7.05
CA TYR A 180 3.63 13.12 -6.90
C TYR A 180 2.41 12.57 -7.64
N ILE A 181 2.37 11.26 -7.89
CA ILE A 181 1.19 10.61 -8.48
C ILE A 181 0.36 9.98 -7.38
N HIS A 182 -0.95 10.25 -7.36
CA HIS A 182 -1.90 9.64 -6.46
C HIS A 182 -2.82 8.67 -7.21
N MET A 183 -2.68 7.37 -6.94
CA MET A 183 -3.55 6.33 -7.47
C MET A 183 -4.73 6.15 -6.50
N VAL A 184 -5.93 6.55 -6.92
CA VAL A 184 -7.17 6.38 -6.16
C VAL A 184 -7.94 5.19 -6.71
N VAL A 185 -8.09 4.14 -5.91
CA VAL A 185 -8.86 2.95 -6.29
C VAL A 185 -10.28 3.11 -5.74
N ASN A 186 -11.16 3.60 -6.59
CA ASN A 186 -12.53 3.99 -6.23
C ASN A 186 -13.52 2.84 -6.46
N ASN A 187 -14.10 2.33 -5.40
CA ASN A 187 -15.17 1.34 -5.45
C ASN A 187 -16.50 1.86 -4.85
N SER A 188 -16.55 3.12 -4.46
CA SER A 188 -17.68 3.80 -3.84
C SER A 188 -18.23 3.13 -2.58
N TYR A 189 -17.39 2.40 -1.85
CA TYR A 189 -17.75 1.72 -0.62
C TYR A 189 -16.65 1.81 0.44
N LEU A 190 -17.06 1.81 1.70
CA LEU A 190 -16.19 1.42 2.81
C LEU A 190 -15.89 -0.09 2.70
N GLY A 191 -15.07 -0.44 1.72
CA GLY A 191 -14.94 -1.82 1.23
C GLY A 191 -14.48 -2.82 2.28
N LEU A 192 -13.58 -2.44 3.19
CA LEU A 192 -13.12 -3.29 4.28
C LEU A 192 -14.22 -3.54 5.30
N ILE A 193 -14.99 -2.53 5.64
CA ILE A 193 -16.14 -2.64 6.55
C ILE A 193 -17.21 -3.53 5.91
N ARG A 194 -17.52 -3.32 4.64
CA ARG A 194 -18.48 -4.15 3.90
C ARG A 194 -18.08 -5.62 3.87
N GLN A 195 -16.79 -5.90 3.66
CA GLN A 195 -16.27 -7.27 3.68
C GLN A 195 -16.47 -7.93 5.06
N SER A 196 -16.25 -7.20 6.15
CA SER A 196 -16.48 -7.67 7.51
C SER A 196 -17.97 -7.91 7.78
N GLN A 197 -18.82 -6.98 7.39
CA GLN A 197 -20.29 -7.09 7.56
C GLN A 197 -20.86 -8.31 6.82
N ARG A 198 -20.39 -8.60 5.62
CA ARG A 198 -20.82 -9.79 4.86
C ARG A 198 -20.52 -11.11 5.58
N GLY A 199 -19.46 -11.16 6.37
CA GLY A 199 -19.17 -12.29 7.26
C GLY A 199 -20.24 -12.54 8.32
N PHE A 200 -21.07 -11.52 8.62
CA PHE A 200 -22.20 -11.58 9.56
C PHE A 200 -23.56 -11.47 8.86
N ASN A 201 -23.61 -11.67 7.51
CA ASN A 201 -24.80 -11.51 6.68
C ASN A 201 -25.41 -10.08 6.75
N MET A 202 -24.56 -9.07 6.87
CA MET A 202 -24.94 -7.65 6.91
C MET A 202 -24.38 -6.94 5.67
N ASP A 203 -25.06 -5.92 5.18
CA ASP A 203 -24.59 -5.03 4.11
C ASP A 203 -25.39 -3.71 4.16
N TYR A 204 -25.02 -2.80 5.07
CA TYR A 204 -25.70 -1.51 5.21
C TYR A 204 -24.73 -0.41 5.68
N CYS A 205 -25.10 0.83 5.38
CA CYS A 205 -24.36 2.04 5.81
C CYS A 205 -22.88 2.07 5.41
N VAL A 206 -22.52 1.44 4.27
CA VAL A 206 -21.14 1.36 3.78
C VAL A 206 -20.98 1.89 2.37
N GLN A 207 -22.09 2.24 1.70
CA GLN A 207 -22.07 2.83 0.37
C GLN A 207 -21.74 4.31 0.47
N LEU A 208 -20.84 4.77 -0.40
CA LEU A 208 -20.40 6.16 -0.53
C LEU A 208 -20.95 6.79 -1.82
N GLY A 209 -21.42 5.95 -2.73
CA GLY A 209 -22.00 6.38 -3.98
C GLY A 209 -23.38 7.05 -3.77
N PHE A 210 -23.64 8.10 -4.53
CA PHE A 210 -24.92 8.79 -4.63
C PHE A 210 -25.02 9.47 -5.98
N ASP A 211 -26.25 9.82 -6.39
CA ASP A 211 -26.47 10.58 -7.61
C ASP A 211 -26.11 12.05 -7.38
N ASN A 212 -25.03 12.47 -8.00
CA ASN A 212 -24.55 13.85 -7.88
C ASN A 212 -25.26 14.76 -8.89
N ILE A 213 -26.15 15.63 -8.40
CA ILE A 213 -26.94 16.53 -9.25
C ILE A 213 -26.10 17.51 -10.09
N ASN A 214 -24.86 17.80 -9.64
CA ASN A 214 -23.94 18.70 -10.32
C ASN A 214 -22.93 17.96 -11.21
N ALA A 215 -22.92 16.63 -11.13
CA ALA A 215 -21.97 15.79 -11.87
C ALA A 215 -22.64 14.47 -12.31
N PRO A 216 -23.70 14.51 -13.13
CA PRO A 216 -24.41 13.30 -13.57
C PRO A 216 -23.52 12.33 -14.35
N GLN A 217 -22.41 12.81 -14.93
CA GLN A 217 -21.43 12.00 -15.64
C GLN A 217 -20.64 11.03 -14.76
N VAL A 218 -20.70 11.15 -13.43
CA VAL A 218 -20.07 10.19 -12.51
C VAL A 218 -20.94 8.97 -12.21
N GLU A 219 -22.14 8.91 -12.77
CA GLU A 219 -23.03 7.73 -12.81
C GLU A 219 -23.22 7.03 -11.44
N GLY A 220 -23.54 7.80 -10.40
CA GLY A 220 -23.79 7.27 -9.05
C GLY A 220 -22.54 7.03 -8.19
N TYR A 221 -21.32 7.30 -8.68
CA TYR A 221 -20.09 7.23 -7.87
C TYR A 221 -19.96 8.38 -6.84
N GLY A 222 -20.89 9.33 -6.84
CA GLY A 222 -21.01 10.37 -5.83
C GLY A 222 -20.12 11.56 -6.08
N VAL A 223 -19.01 11.70 -5.37
CA VAL A 223 -18.13 12.87 -5.49
C VAL A 223 -17.40 12.87 -6.83
N ASP A 224 -17.44 13.98 -7.55
CA ASP A 224 -16.60 14.20 -8.72
C ASP A 224 -15.18 14.61 -8.30
N HIS A 225 -14.38 13.63 -7.89
CA HIS A 225 -13.01 13.86 -7.43
C HIS A 225 -12.16 14.60 -8.46
N LYS A 226 -12.34 14.32 -9.76
CA LYS A 226 -11.58 15.00 -10.81
C LYS A 226 -11.80 16.51 -10.77
N THR A 227 -13.04 16.95 -10.75
CA THR A 227 -13.37 18.39 -10.69
C THR A 227 -12.86 19.03 -9.40
N VAL A 228 -12.98 18.35 -8.26
CA VAL A 228 -12.44 18.85 -6.99
C VAL A 228 -10.92 19.02 -7.04
N VAL A 229 -10.21 18.02 -7.52
CA VAL A 229 -8.73 18.04 -7.66
C VAL A 229 -8.27 19.19 -8.57
N GLU A 230 -8.94 19.36 -9.70
CA GLU A 230 -8.63 20.45 -10.65
C GLU A 230 -8.93 21.83 -10.03
N GLY A 231 -10.00 21.96 -9.26
CA GLY A 231 -10.32 23.16 -8.49
C GLY A 231 -9.29 23.51 -7.41
N LEU A 232 -8.57 22.52 -6.87
CA LEU A 232 -7.46 22.70 -5.92
C LEU A 232 -6.11 23.00 -6.59
N GLY A 233 -6.09 23.22 -7.92
CA GLY A 233 -4.87 23.56 -8.66
C GLY A 233 -3.99 22.37 -9.03
N CYS A 234 -4.49 21.16 -8.94
CA CYS A 234 -3.83 19.93 -9.31
C CYS A 234 -4.35 19.39 -10.66
N LYS A 235 -3.85 18.24 -11.12
CA LYS A 235 -4.33 17.57 -12.33
C LYS A 235 -4.98 16.24 -11.98
N ALA A 236 -6.00 15.84 -12.74
CA ALA A 236 -6.67 14.57 -12.52
C ALA A 236 -7.04 13.86 -13.82
N ILE A 237 -6.93 12.52 -13.79
CA ILE A 237 -7.35 11.62 -14.85
C ILE A 237 -8.32 10.61 -14.23
N ARG A 238 -9.47 10.37 -14.87
CA ARG A 238 -10.40 9.31 -14.48
C ARG A 238 -10.30 8.17 -15.49
N VAL A 239 -10.24 6.95 -14.97
CA VAL A 239 -10.07 5.71 -15.72
C VAL A 239 -11.24 4.77 -15.42
N HIS A 240 -11.92 4.28 -16.45
CA HIS A 240 -13.03 3.34 -16.34
C HIS A 240 -12.66 1.94 -16.85
N LYS A 241 -11.61 1.84 -17.67
CA LYS A 241 -11.22 0.57 -18.31
C LYS A 241 -9.75 0.25 -18.01
N GLN A 242 -9.46 -1.03 -17.90
CA GLN A 242 -8.12 -1.50 -17.57
C GLN A 242 -7.02 -1.09 -18.57
N GLU A 243 -7.36 -1.00 -19.85
CA GLU A 243 -6.43 -0.56 -20.91
C GLU A 243 -6.05 0.91 -20.82
N GLU A 244 -6.83 1.71 -20.12
CA GLU A 244 -6.57 3.14 -19.91
C GLU A 244 -5.57 3.40 -18.78
N ILE A 245 -5.31 2.45 -17.88
CA ILE A 245 -4.46 2.65 -16.69
C ILE A 245 -3.02 3.00 -17.08
N ALA A 246 -2.40 2.24 -17.97
CA ALA A 246 -1.01 2.48 -18.38
C ALA A 246 -0.84 3.82 -19.13
N PRO A 247 -1.71 4.18 -20.09
CA PRO A 247 -1.72 5.53 -20.67
C PRO A 247 -1.91 6.65 -19.63
N ALA A 248 -2.82 6.46 -18.65
CA ALA A 248 -3.07 7.44 -17.60
C ALA A 248 -1.84 7.65 -16.71
N ILE A 249 -1.11 6.58 -16.33
CA ILE A 249 0.14 6.69 -15.57
C ILE A 249 1.16 7.52 -16.36
N LYS A 250 1.36 7.24 -17.64
CA LYS A 250 2.29 8.01 -18.52
C LYS A 250 1.90 9.47 -18.63
N GLN A 251 0.61 9.73 -18.79
CA GLN A 251 0.10 11.09 -18.84
C GLN A 251 0.30 11.81 -17.50
N ALA A 252 0.10 11.11 -16.39
CA ALA A 252 0.33 11.66 -15.06
C ALA A 252 1.81 12.01 -14.84
N GLU A 253 2.74 11.18 -15.28
CA GLU A 253 4.17 11.45 -15.24
C GLU A 253 4.52 12.70 -16.06
N ALA A 254 3.97 12.83 -17.26
CA ALA A 254 4.18 13.99 -18.12
C ALA A 254 3.65 15.29 -17.47
N TRP A 255 2.42 15.26 -16.95
CA TRP A 255 1.83 16.42 -16.27
C TRP A 255 2.55 16.78 -14.97
N MET A 256 2.99 15.77 -14.20
CA MET A 256 3.80 16.00 -13.01
C MET A 256 5.12 16.72 -13.37
N ALA A 257 5.76 16.33 -14.46
CA ALA A 257 6.99 16.96 -14.94
C ALA A 257 6.75 18.38 -15.43
N GLU A 258 5.66 18.64 -16.14
CA GLU A 258 5.30 19.92 -16.72
C GLU A 258 4.82 20.93 -15.67
N PHE A 259 3.78 20.56 -14.91
CA PHE A 259 3.07 21.50 -14.01
C PHE A 259 3.66 21.57 -12.62
N LYS A 260 4.48 20.58 -12.20
CA LYS A 260 5.08 20.48 -10.86
C LYS A 260 4.04 20.47 -9.73
N VAL A 261 2.91 19.81 -9.95
CA VAL A 261 1.82 19.65 -8.96
C VAL A 261 1.47 18.18 -8.79
N PRO A 262 0.78 17.79 -7.72
CA PRO A 262 0.20 16.46 -7.60
C PRO A 262 -0.70 16.12 -8.79
N VAL A 263 -0.63 14.87 -9.25
CA VAL A 263 -1.50 14.35 -10.31
C VAL A 263 -2.25 13.14 -9.79
N VAL A 264 -3.57 13.19 -9.83
CA VAL A 264 -4.45 12.13 -9.36
C VAL A 264 -4.91 11.27 -10.53
N VAL A 265 -4.76 9.95 -10.39
CA VAL A 265 -5.34 8.96 -11.31
C VAL A 265 -6.42 8.21 -10.55
N GLU A 266 -7.67 8.57 -10.78
CA GLU A 266 -8.83 7.93 -10.21
C GLU A 266 -9.25 6.73 -11.08
N ILE A 267 -9.26 5.55 -10.48
CA ILE A 267 -9.62 4.30 -11.16
C ILE A 267 -10.94 3.80 -10.59
N ILE A 268 -11.96 3.77 -11.43
CA ILE A 268 -13.32 3.31 -11.12
C ILE A 268 -13.38 1.78 -11.28
N LEU A 269 -13.82 1.08 -10.21
CA LEU A 269 -13.93 -0.38 -10.17
C LEU A 269 -15.34 -0.88 -10.44
#